data_904949083bf90586917f8c0e775266e0
#
_entry.id   904949083bf90586917f8c0e775266e0
#
_cell.length_a   1.000
_cell.length_b   1.000
_cell.length_c   1.000
_cell.angle_alpha   90.00
_cell.angle_beta   90.00
_cell.angle_gamma   90.00
#
_symmetry.space_group_name_H-M   'P 1'
#
loop_
_entity.id
_entity.type
_entity.pdbx_description
1 polymer ?
#
loop_
_entity_poly.entity_id
_entity_poly.type
_entity_poly.pdbx_seq_one_letter_code
_entity_poly.pdbx_strand_id
1 'polypeptide(L)'
;GFPCDQFMHQEPGTDAEISEFCQVNYGVSFPMFAKVEVNGEGAHPLFQWLTGPHTPGGDVPDSEIPGGDIEWNFAKFLLGRDGTVLRRYAPQVEPADLAEDIEEALAAGV
;
A
#
# COMPACT_ATOMS: atom_id res chain seq x y z
N GLY A 1 -6.88 1.71 -3.32
CA GLY A 1 -5.92 2.79 -3.54
C GLY A 1 -6.12 3.93 -2.55
N PHE A 2 -5.04 4.46 -2.05
CA PHE A 2 -5.03 5.58 -1.10
C PHE A 2 -4.25 6.75 -1.71
N PRO A 3 -4.93 7.75 -2.30
CA PRO A 3 -4.27 8.92 -2.88
C PRO A 3 -3.54 9.73 -1.81
N CYS A 4 -2.39 10.28 -2.17
CA CYS A 4 -1.57 11.10 -1.28
C CYS A 4 -0.89 12.22 -2.06
N ASP A 5 -0.86 13.43 -1.50
CA ASP A 5 -0.26 14.60 -2.14
C ASP A 5 1.07 15.03 -1.49
N GLN A 6 1.64 14.21 -0.61
CA GLN A 6 2.88 14.54 0.11
C GLN A 6 4.14 14.45 -0.74
N PHE A 7 4.07 13.82 -1.92
CA PHE A 7 5.21 13.62 -2.80
C PHE A 7 5.18 14.63 -3.94
N MET A 8 5.77 15.80 -3.70
CA MET A 8 5.88 16.92 -4.64
C MET A 8 4.52 17.40 -5.20
N HIS A 9 3.45 17.24 -4.39
CA HIS A 9 2.10 17.68 -4.74
C HIS A 9 1.63 17.13 -6.10
N GLN A 10 1.90 15.87 -6.36
CA GLN A 10 1.52 15.22 -7.63
C GLN A 10 0.05 14.76 -7.66
N GLU A 11 -0.67 14.88 -6.54
CA GLU A 11 -2.08 14.50 -6.43
C GLU A 11 -2.92 15.62 -5.79
N PRO A 12 -2.97 16.83 -6.43
CA PRO A 12 -3.61 18.01 -5.82
C PRO A 12 -5.13 18.04 -5.96
N GLY A 13 -5.74 17.16 -6.75
CA GLY A 13 -7.18 17.15 -6.99
C GLY A 13 -8.01 16.78 -5.78
N THR A 14 -9.32 17.00 -5.87
CA THR A 14 -10.28 16.51 -4.88
C THR A 14 -10.42 14.99 -4.98
N ASP A 15 -10.98 14.35 -3.96
CA ASP A 15 -11.20 12.90 -3.97
C ASP A 15 -12.03 12.45 -5.18
N ALA A 16 -13.09 13.22 -5.53
CA ALA A 16 -13.92 12.91 -6.68
C ALA A 16 -13.16 13.07 -8.00
N GLU A 17 -12.35 14.11 -8.15
CA GLU A 17 -11.54 14.35 -9.34
C GLU A 17 -10.49 13.24 -9.52
N ILE A 18 -9.85 12.80 -8.43
CA ILE A 18 -8.86 11.73 -8.45
C ILE A 18 -9.51 10.42 -8.87
N SER A 19 -10.64 10.06 -8.29
CA SER A 19 -11.37 8.85 -8.62
C SER A 19 -11.79 8.83 -10.10
N GLU A 20 -12.34 9.93 -10.59
CA GLU A 20 -12.72 10.07 -12.00
C GLU A 20 -11.50 9.96 -12.93
N PHE A 21 -10.41 10.65 -12.59
CA PHE A 21 -9.16 10.61 -13.37
C PHE A 21 -8.64 9.17 -13.49
N CYS A 22 -8.63 8.42 -12.40
CA CYS A 22 -8.16 7.03 -12.40
C CYS A 22 -9.05 6.13 -13.25
N GLN A 23 -10.37 6.30 -13.18
CA GLN A 23 -11.31 5.50 -13.96
C GLN A 23 -11.23 5.82 -15.46
N VAL A 24 -11.23 7.10 -15.81
CA VAL A 24 -11.26 7.54 -17.22
C VAL A 24 -9.94 7.26 -17.94
N ASN A 25 -8.81 7.51 -17.28
CA ASN A 25 -7.49 7.43 -17.92
C ASN A 25 -6.82 6.06 -17.76
N TYR A 26 -7.12 5.32 -16.70
CA TYR A 26 -6.43 4.07 -16.39
C TYR A 26 -7.37 2.88 -16.16
N GLY A 27 -8.70 3.09 -16.22
CA GLY A 27 -9.66 2.02 -16.04
C GLY A 27 -9.61 1.35 -14.66
N VAL A 28 -9.27 2.11 -13.61
CA VAL A 28 -9.17 1.58 -12.26
C VAL A 28 -10.53 1.07 -11.80
N SER A 29 -10.59 -0.20 -11.41
CA SER A 29 -11.81 -0.86 -10.95
C SER A 29 -11.80 -1.24 -9.47
N PHE A 30 -10.64 -1.20 -8.82
CA PHE A 30 -10.55 -1.46 -7.39
C PHE A 30 -11.00 -0.22 -6.58
N PRO A 31 -11.36 -0.41 -5.28
CA PRO A 31 -11.81 0.71 -4.45
C PRO A 31 -10.75 1.80 -4.31
N MET A 32 -11.18 3.05 -4.47
CA MET A 32 -10.37 4.23 -4.22
C MET A 32 -10.89 4.92 -2.96
N PHE A 33 -10.00 5.16 -2.01
CA PHE A 33 -10.32 5.85 -0.77
C PHE A 33 -10.02 7.34 -0.86
N ALA A 34 -10.42 8.09 0.16
CA ALA A 34 -10.13 9.52 0.24
C ALA A 34 -8.63 9.76 0.33
N LYS A 35 -8.19 10.94 -0.14
CA LYS A 35 -6.80 11.37 -0.02
C LYS A 35 -6.38 11.41 1.44
N VAL A 36 -5.21 10.86 1.75
CA VAL A 36 -4.66 10.81 3.10
C VAL A 36 -3.20 11.23 3.10
N GLU A 37 -2.69 11.59 4.29
CA GLU A 37 -1.27 11.67 4.52
C GLU A 37 -0.77 10.28 4.96
N VAL A 38 0.41 9.89 4.51
CA VAL A 38 0.99 8.57 4.78
C VAL A 38 2.25 8.64 5.65
N ASN A 39 2.85 9.81 5.74
CA ASN A 39 4.07 10.07 6.53
C ASN A 39 3.83 11.20 7.52
N GLY A 40 4.61 11.21 8.61
CA GLY A 40 4.62 12.27 9.60
C GLY A 40 3.49 12.16 10.62
N GLU A 41 3.34 13.20 11.44
CA GLU A 41 2.37 13.22 12.54
C GLU A 41 0.92 13.19 12.05
N GLY A 42 0.65 13.73 10.87
CA GLY A 42 -0.68 13.76 10.26
C GLY A 42 -1.04 12.49 9.50
N ALA A 43 -0.19 11.48 9.47
CA ALA A 43 -0.47 10.26 8.75
C ALA A 43 -1.73 9.57 9.25
N HIS A 44 -2.53 9.06 8.31
CA HIS A 44 -3.71 8.27 8.65
C HIS A 44 -3.31 7.07 9.55
N PRO A 45 -4.11 6.70 10.57
CA PRO A 45 -3.78 5.59 11.46
C PRO A 45 -3.41 4.29 10.77
N LEU A 46 -4.05 3.98 9.64
CA LEU A 46 -3.69 2.81 8.83
C LEU A 46 -2.23 2.87 8.40
N PHE A 47 -1.76 4.02 7.92
CA PHE A 47 -0.37 4.15 7.48
C PHE A 47 0.61 4.29 8.62
N GLN A 48 0.20 4.82 9.77
CA GLN A 48 1.02 4.77 10.99
C GLN A 48 1.31 3.32 11.36
N TRP A 49 0.32 2.44 11.23
CA TRP A 49 0.48 1.01 11.48
C TRP A 49 1.29 0.33 10.37
N LEU A 50 0.94 0.56 9.09
CA LEU A 50 1.61 -0.07 7.94
C LEU A 50 3.09 0.26 7.88
N THR A 51 3.48 1.50 8.21
CA THR A 51 4.87 1.95 8.18
C THR A 51 5.66 1.61 9.44
N GLY A 52 5.04 0.99 10.43
CA GLY A 52 5.72 0.36 11.54
C GLY A 52 6.39 -0.95 11.12
N PRO A 53 7.27 -1.52 11.94
CA PRO A 53 7.87 -2.81 11.64
C PRO A 53 6.84 -3.93 11.82
N HIS A 54 6.89 -4.93 10.94
CA HIS A 54 5.99 -6.08 11.00
C HIS A 54 6.76 -7.38 10.88
N THR A 55 6.30 -8.40 11.61
CA THR A 55 6.79 -9.76 11.46
C THR A 55 5.64 -10.59 10.91
N PRO A 56 5.67 -10.97 9.62
CA PRO A 56 4.66 -11.85 9.06
C PRO A 56 4.63 -13.16 9.83
N GLY A 57 3.44 -13.70 10.07
CA GLY A 57 3.24 -14.88 10.89
C GLY A 57 4.23 -16.00 10.58
N GLY A 58 4.83 -16.56 11.64
CA GLY A 58 5.83 -17.62 11.55
C GLY A 58 7.14 -17.26 12.24
N ASP A 59 7.96 -18.27 12.42
CA ASP A 59 9.23 -18.19 13.16
C ASP A 59 10.42 -17.87 12.25
N VAL A 60 10.21 -17.14 11.16
CA VAL A 60 11.28 -16.83 10.21
C VAL A 60 11.79 -15.42 10.46
N PRO A 61 12.96 -15.26 11.13
CA PRO A 61 13.49 -13.93 11.45
C PRO A 61 13.73 -13.05 10.23
N ASP A 62 14.04 -13.66 9.08
CA ASP A 62 14.30 -12.96 7.84
C ASP A 62 13.03 -12.43 7.15
N SER A 63 11.85 -12.71 7.72
CA SER A 63 10.59 -12.23 7.19
C SER A 63 10.14 -10.92 7.82
N GLU A 64 10.94 -10.31 8.68
CA GLU A 64 10.63 -9.01 9.24
C GLU A 64 10.54 -7.96 8.15
N ILE A 65 9.45 -7.19 8.22
CA ILE A 65 9.24 -6.07 7.32
C ILE A 65 9.65 -4.82 8.07
N PRO A 66 10.77 -4.17 7.68
CA PRO A 66 11.23 -2.99 8.38
C PRO A 66 10.22 -1.85 8.24
N GLY A 67 10.08 -1.09 9.32
CA GLY A 67 9.32 0.13 9.30
C GLY A 67 10.04 1.24 8.55
N GLY A 68 9.41 2.37 8.45
CA GLY A 68 9.98 3.58 7.86
C GLY A 68 8.98 4.29 6.97
N ASP A 69 9.26 5.57 6.71
CA ASP A 69 8.41 6.40 5.88
C ASP A 69 8.22 5.82 4.48
N ILE A 70 7.07 6.09 3.90
CA ILE A 70 6.81 5.83 2.47
C ILE A 70 7.74 6.73 1.65
N GLU A 71 8.49 6.15 0.75
CA GLU A 71 9.55 6.82 0.00
C GLU A 71 9.01 7.71 -1.12
N TRP A 72 7.95 7.26 -1.80
CA TRP A 72 7.41 7.90 -2.97
C TRP A 72 6.01 7.38 -3.29
N ASN A 73 5.39 7.88 -4.35
CA ASN A 73 4.11 7.37 -4.87
C ASN A 73 4.22 5.88 -5.24
N PHE A 74 3.09 5.20 -5.23
CA PHE A 74 2.94 3.79 -5.62
C PHE A 74 3.62 2.78 -4.70
N ALA A 75 3.84 3.12 -3.44
CA ALA A 75 4.20 2.12 -2.43
C ALA A 75 3.04 1.12 -2.26
N LYS A 76 3.38 -0.14 -2.02
CA LYS A 76 2.40 -1.21 -1.95
C LYS A 76 2.65 -2.06 -0.72
N PHE A 77 1.55 -2.54 -0.14
CA PHE A 77 1.58 -3.48 0.98
C PHE A 77 0.68 -4.66 0.66
N LEU A 78 1.18 -5.87 0.87
CA LEU A 78 0.39 -7.09 0.77
C LEU A 78 -0.04 -7.54 2.16
N LEU A 79 -1.35 -7.69 2.34
CA LEU A 79 -1.94 -8.15 3.59
C LEU A 79 -2.53 -9.55 3.40
N GLY A 80 -2.40 -10.39 4.43
CA GLY A 80 -3.05 -11.68 4.46
C GLY A 80 -4.56 -11.55 4.74
N ARG A 81 -5.27 -12.65 4.62
CA ARG A 81 -6.71 -12.70 4.89
C ARG A 81 -7.06 -12.35 6.34
N ASP A 82 -6.13 -12.55 7.25
CA ASP A 82 -6.27 -12.21 8.67
C ASP A 82 -5.89 -10.76 8.99
N GLY A 83 -5.50 -9.98 7.98
CA GLY A 83 -5.06 -8.59 8.15
C GLY A 83 -3.58 -8.43 8.49
N THR A 84 -2.82 -9.50 8.59
CA THR A 84 -1.38 -9.44 8.85
C THR A 84 -0.65 -8.86 7.65
N VAL A 85 0.30 -7.96 7.87
CA VAL A 85 1.16 -7.45 6.80
C VAL A 85 2.16 -8.54 6.41
N LEU A 86 2.10 -8.98 5.16
CA LEU A 86 2.95 -10.04 4.65
C LEU A 86 4.21 -9.50 3.96
N ARG A 87 4.06 -8.42 3.20
CA ARG A 87 5.16 -7.80 2.46
C ARG A 87 4.93 -6.33 2.24
N ARG A 88 6.02 -5.59 2.07
CA ARG A 88 6.04 -4.20 1.65
C ARG A 88 6.89 -4.11 0.38
N TYR A 89 6.41 -3.38 -0.62
CA TYR A 89 7.08 -3.26 -1.92
C TYR A 89 7.46 -1.80 -2.18
N ALA A 90 8.67 -1.62 -2.71
CA ALA A 90 9.13 -0.30 -3.13
C ALA A 90 8.27 0.23 -4.30
N PRO A 91 8.22 1.57 -4.49
CA PRO A 91 7.41 2.17 -5.54
C PRO A 91 7.66 1.63 -6.94
N GLN A 92 8.91 1.29 -7.27
CA GLN A 92 9.29 0.83 -8.60
C GLN A 92 8.90 -0.64 -8.90
N VAL A 93 8.44 -1.39 -7.89
CA VAL A 93 7.93 -2.75 -8.12
C VAL A 93 6.58 -2.67 -8.82
N GLU A 94 6.47 -3.29 -9.99
CA GLU A 94 5.24 -3.25 -10.78
C GLU A 94 4.17 -4.20 -10.21
N PRO A 95 2.87 -3.90 -10.36
CA PRO A 95 1.81 -4.79 -9.88
C PRO A 95 1.91 -6.22 -10.40
N ALA A 96 2.34 -6.42 -11.63
CA ALA A 96 2.52 -7.76 -12.19
C ALA A 96 3.55 -8.60 -11.44
N ASP A 97 4.56 -7.93 -10.84
CA ASP A 97 5.60 -8.62 -10.07
C ASP A 97 5.09 -9.19 -8.74
N LEU A 98 3.88 -8.78 -8.31
CA LEU A 98 3.27 -9.25 -7.07
C LEU A 98 2.46 -10.54 -7.24
N ALA A 99 2.20 -10.97 -8.48
CA ALA A 99 1.29 -12.07 -8.76
C ALA A 99 1.68 -13.37 -8.03
N GLU A 100 2.94 -13.72 -8.04
CA GLU A 100 3.44 -14.92 -7.38
C GLU A 100 3.23 -14.86 -5.86
N ASP A 101 3.55 -13.72 -5.24
CA ASP A 101 3.35 -13.51 -3.80
C ASP A 101 1.87 -13.57 -3.42
N ILE A 102 1.01 -13.01 -4.26
CA ILE A 102 -0.44 -13.05 -4.06
C ILE A 102 -0.95 -14.50 -4.14
N GLU A 103 -0.48 -15.26 -5.12
CA GLU A 103 -0.85 -16.67 -5.27
C GLU A 103 -0.42 -17.49 -4.06
N GLU A 104 0.78 -17.26 -3.54
CA GLU A 104 1.26 -17.91 -2.32
C GLU A 104 0.39 -17.57 -1.12
N ALA A 105 0.02 -16.30 -0.96
CA ALA A 105 -0.84 -15.85 0.13
C ALA A 105 -2.23 -16.47 0.05
N LEU A 106 -2.78 -16.60 -1.16
CA LEU A 106 -4.07 -17.25 -1.38
C LEU A 106 -4.01 -18.75 -1.08
N ALA A 107 -2.93 -19.42 -1.46
CA ALA A 107 -2.74 -20.85 -1.24
C ALA A 107 -2.55 -21.18 0.25
N ALA A 108 -1.99 -20.26 1.03
CA ALA A 108 -1.80 -20.44 2.47
C ALA A 108 -3.12 -20.55 3.24
N GLY A 109 -4.24 -20.08 2.67
CA GLY A 109 -5.57 -20.22 3.27
C GLY A 109 -5.81 -19.40 4.53
N VAL A 110 -5.01 -18.39 4.76
CA VAL A 110 -5.12 -17.50 5.94
C VAL A 110 -5.58 -16.12 5.56
#